data_1b1b05706c0fdeb465ca4809ce7728e2
#
_entry.id   1b1b05706c0fdeb465ca4809ce7728e2
#
_cell.length_a   1.000
_cell.length_b   1.000
_cell.length_c   1.000
_cell.angle_alpha   90.00
_cell.angle_beta   90.00
_cell.angle_gamma   90.00
#
_symmetry.space_group_name_H-M   'P 1'
#
loop_
_entity.id
_entity.type
_entity.pdbx_description
1 polymer ?
#
loop_
_entity_poly.entity_id
_entity_poly.type
_entity_poly.pdbx_seq_one_letter_code
_entity_poly.pdbx_strand_id
1 'polypeptide(L)'
;MTKQELLEAMCLELGQADLKAIGQSRGFDPQTVASRKLMEHVFLSEQGLPAALASLTEVETLGLHLLTCLGEAVDLDFFKPVYPGLVPGGYERSFTESRKGLFHKIKTQLVRRGILLCGTLPKGYQNLSVLERTRLIFPEEFALFLPAPFQPRQLDRTAVGQHRGNILRGKLREISQSDATPAGAAAQRETGRWRLTDGELFFDGKPFHVKQLEAWRLAQFEASVSYKARGQNEALQPVPLLRYAFSRLRDTEWLAPDDLLVFWKMALPGPTVPDPRAVCEAGYEWGCFERIEQEGSFLYRLPRLADAVAETSPENFLDASDAQAARIDLDRAPLDAVERVCEVSRLKVTKGALWAVPDLVRLSHASAGTLAGPVFLWLREHHPAFRRTSETIEQRRGKLITHENLLLARVGDLSLKVMLEKKFGEPGQLVSLSREFVAFPRGLLPEIKGCLKKSGHVVKSINSGEAPAEDSEI
;
A
#
# COMPACT_ATOMS: atom_id res chain seq x y z
N MET A 1 -22.03 -7.07 -1.11
CA MET A 1 -22.44 -6.22 0.03
C MET A 1 -21.23 -5.54 0.60
N THR A 2 -21.32 -4.27 0.80
CA THR A 2 -20.30 -3.48 1.49
C THR A 2 -20.40 -3.70 3.02
N LYS A 3 -19.36 -3.30 3.75
CA LYS A 3 -19.35 -3.34 5.23
C LYS A 3 -20.55 -2.58 5.82
N GLN A 4 -20.86 -1.41 5.26
CA GLN A 4 -21.98 -0.59 5.72
C GLN A 4 -23.33 -1.27 5.51
N GLU A 5 -23.58 -1.82 4.33
CA GLU A 5 -24.81 -2.57 4.03
C GLU A 5 -24.98 -3.78 4.94
N LEU A 6 -23.90 -4.48 5.29
CA LEU A 6 -23.92 -5.60 6.23
C LEU A 6 -24.22 -5.17 7.66
N LEU A 7 -23.65 -4.05 8.08
CA LEU A 7 -23.91 -3.49 9.41
C LEU A 7 -25.40 -3.10 9.57
N GLU A 8 -25.96 -2.43 8.57
CA GLU A 8 -27.37 -2.07 8.54
C GLU A 8 -28.27 -3.31 8.54
N ALA A 9 -27.98 -4.31 7.70
CA ALA A 9 -28.70 -5.58 7.66
C ALA A 9 -28.62 -6.30 9.01
N MET A 10 -27.45 -6.36 9.63
CA MET A 10 -27.24 -6.95 10.94
C MET A 10 -28.10 -6.26 12.02
N CYS A 11 -28.11 -4.94 12.06
CA CYS A 11 -28.93 -4.16 13.01
C CYS A 11 -30.43 -4.41 12.85
N LEU A 12 -30.90 -4.73 11.64
CA LEU A 12 -32.29 -5.06 11.36
C LEU A 12 -32.65 -6.52 11.69
N GLU A 13 -31.73 -7.46 11.42
CA GLU A 13 -31.99 -8.90 11.51
C GLU A 13 -31.71 -9.50 12.90
N LEU A 14 -30.80 -8.90 13.70
CA LEU A 14 -30.49 -9.41 15.03
C LEU A 14 -31.64 -9.16 16.03
N GLY A 15 -31.95 -10.22 16.77
CA GLY A 15 -32.93 -10.14 17.87
C GLY A 15 -32.34 -9.47 19.11
N GLN A 16 -33.20 -9.05 20.02
CA GLN A 16 -32.81 -8.39 21.29
C GLN A 16 -31.83 -9.24 22.13
N ALA A 17 -31.97 -10.57 22.08
CA ALA A 17 -31.05 -11.48 22.77
C ALA A 17 -29.63 -11.45 22.19
N ASP A 18 -29.52 -11.32 20.89
CA ASP A 18 -28.22 -11.23 20.18
C ASP A 18 -27.55 -9.88 20.48
N LEU A 19 -28.30 -8.78 20.43
CA LEU A 19 -27.81 -7.45 20.76
C LEU A 19 -27.31 -7.37 22.23
N LYS A 20 -28.07 -7.94 23.18
CA LYS A 20 -27.64 -8.04 24.58
C LYS A 20 -26.36 -8.85 24.74
N ALA A 21 -26.22 -9.98 24.01
CA ALA A 21 -25.01 -10.81 24.06
C ALA A 21 -23.78 -10.05 23.54
N ILE A 22 -23.92 -9.29 22.44
CA ILE A 22 -22.87 -8.42 21.93
C ILE A 22 -22.47 -7.37 22.96
N GLY A 23 -23.45 -6.68 23.54
CA GLY A 23 -23.20 -5.68 24.59
C GLY A 23 -22.45 -6.27 25.79
N GLN A 24 -22.89 -7.40 26.30
CA GLN A 24 -22.21 -8.08 27.42
C GLN A 24 -20.80 -8.51 27.08
N SER A 25 -20.59 -9.11 25.88
CA SER A 25 -19.26 -9.55 25.43
C SER A 25 -18.27 -8.40 25.24
N ARG A 26 -18.76 -7.26 24.81
CA ARG A 26 -17.97 -6.05 24.55
C ARG A 26 -17.90 -5.09 25.77
N GLY A 27 -18.55 -5.45 26.90
CA GLY A 27 -18.54 -4.63 28.11
C GLY A 27 -19.34 -3.32 27.97
N PHE A 28 -20.39 -3.31 27.14
CA PHE A 28 -21.33 -2.21 27.05
C PHE A 28 -22.50 -2.40 28.00
N ASP A 29 -23.10 -1.29 28.45
CA ASP A 29 -24.36 -1.35 29.20
C ASP A 29 -25.44 -1.98 28.30
N PRO A 30 -26.13 -3.07 28.76
CA PRO A 30 -27.17 -3.73 28.00
C PRO A 30 -28.30 -2.81 27.54
N GLN A 31 -28.60 -1.74 28.31
CA GLN A 31 -29.61 -0.75 27.94
C GLN A 31 -29.17 0.12 26.75
N THR A 32 -27.89 0.45 26.66
CA THR A 32 -27.31 1.24 25.56
C THR A 32 -27.38 0.47 24.25
N VAL A 33 -27.11 -0.83 24.28
CA VAL A 33 -27.08 -1.70 23.08
C VAL A 33 -28.48 -2.11 22.61
N ALA A 34 -29.50 -1.93 23.44
CA ALA A 34 -30.89 -2.21 23.07
C ALA A 34 -31.45 -1.29 21.95
N SER A 35 -30.80 -0.15 21.71
CA SER A 35 -31.14 0.74 20.63
C SER A 35 -30.35 0.37 19.36
N ARG A 36 -31.05 -0.01 18.27
CA ARG A 36 -30.43 -0.35 16.97
C ARG A 36 -29.56 0.77 16.43
N LYS A 37 -29.93 2.03 16.61
CA LYS A 37 -29.15 3.19 16.15
C LYS A 37 -27.80 3.35 16.88
N LEU A 38 -27.77 2.98 18.18
CA LEU A 38 -26.52 3.00 18.94
C LEU A 38 -25.62 1.83 18.60
N MET A 39 -26.18 0.71 18.14
CA MET A 39 -25.42 -0.48 17.76
C MET A 39 -24.41 -0.20 16.64
N GLU A 40 -24.74 0.64 15.66
CA GLU A 40 -23.84 1.01 14.57
C GLU A 40 -22.57 1.68 15.09
N HIS A 41 -22.71 2.62 16.04
CA HIS A 41 -21.55 3.30 16.64
C HIS A 41 -20.79 2.43 17.63
N VAL A 42 -21.52 1.61 18.39
CA VAL A 42 -20.95 0.76 19.44
C VAL A 42 -20.20 -0.42 18.84
N PHE A 43 -20.74 -1.07 17.80
CA PHE A 43 -20.15 -2.28 17.23
C PHE A 43 -18.76 -2.02 16.66
N LEU A 44 -18.55 -0.94 15.90
CA LEU A 44 -17.26 -0.60 15.29
C LEU A 44 -16.28 0.08 16.27
N SER A 45 -16.67 0.29 17.54
CA SER A 45 -15.77 0.83 18.55
C SER A 45 -14.73 -0.21 19.01
N GLU A 46 -13.62 0.26 19.57
CA GLU A 46 -12.56 -0.60 20.12
C GLU A 46 -12.93 -1.20 21.49
N GLN A 47 -13.95 -0.67 22.14
CA GLN A 47 -14.32 -1.06 23.51
C GLN A 47 -14.61 -2.56 23.61
N GLY A 48 -13.90 -3.26 24.50
CA GLY A 48 -14.04 -4.69 24.79
C GLY A 48 -13.58 -5.62 23.66
N LEU A 49 -13.13 -5.08 22.50
CA LEU A 49 -12.70 -5.88 21.35
C LEU A 49 -11.46 -6.74 21.66
N PRO A 50 -10.39 -6.23 22.30
CA PRO A 50 -9.24 -7.06 22.62
C PRO A 50 -9.59 -8.25 23.51
N ALA A 51 -10.49 -8.07 24.50
CA ALA A 51 -10.94 -9.15 25.36
C ALA A 51 -11.79 -10.19 24.61
N ALA A 52 -12.67 -9.73 23.71
CA ALA A 52 -13.47 -10.61 22.87
C ALA A 52 -12.57 -11.44 21.93
N LEU A 53 -11.58 -10.85 21.31
CA LEU A 53 -10.61 -11.53 20.43
C LEU A 53 -9.70 -12.50 21.21
N ALA A 54 -9.24 -12.12 22.41
CA ALA A 54 -8.43 -12.99 23.27
C ALA A 54 -9.18 -14.25 23.76
N SER A 55 -10.52 -14.25 23.71
CA SER A 55 -11.34 -15.40 24.07
C SER A 55 -11.52 -16.44 22.96
N LEU A 56 -10.99 -16.17 21.77
CA LEU A 56 -11.05 -17.05 20.60
C LEU A 56 -10.02 -18.17 20.69
N THR A 57 -10.33 -19.27 20.05
CA THR A 57 -9.34 -20.35 19.80
C THR A 57 -8.36 -19.91 18.72
N GLU A 58 -7.20 -20.55 18.70
CA GLU A 58 -6.18 -20.31 17.66
C GLU A 58 -6.76 -20.44 16.24
N VAL A 59 -7.53 -21.49 15.99
CA VAL A 59 -8.14 -21.74 14.66
C VAL A 59 -9.16 -20.66 14.28
N GLU A 60 -9.96 -20.16 15.24
CA GLU A 60 -10.88 -19.04 15.03
C GLU A 60 -10.11 -17.77 14.68
N THR A 61 -9.02 -17.49 15.42
CA THR A 61 -8.14 -16.33 15.16
C THR A 61 -7.51 -16.42 13.76
N LEU A 62 -7.00 -17.59 13.37
CA LEU A 62 -6.48 -17.80 12.01
C LEU A 62 -7.54 -17.60 10.94
N GLY A 63 -8.80 -18.05 11.17
CA GLY A 63 -9.91 -17.76 10.29
C GLY A 63 -10.18 -16.28 10.08
N LEU A 64 -10.06 -15.46 11.15
CA LEU A 64 -10.20 -14.01 11.04
C LEU A 64 -9.04 -13.38 10.26
N HIS A 65 -7.82 -13.87 10.41
CA HIS A 65 -6.69 -13.42 9.58
C HIS A 65 -6.92 -13.69 8.09
N LEU A 66 -7.49 -14.86 7.75
CA LEU A 66 -7.85 -15.16 6.36
C LEU A 66 -8.94 -14.24 5.82
N LEU A 67 -9.95 -13.90 6.64
CA LEU A 67 -10.96 -12.89 6.27
C LEU A 67 -10.34 -11.51 6.02
N THR A 68 -9.36 -11.12 6.83
CA THR A 68 -8.61 -9.88 6.61
C THR A 68 -7.84 -9.91 5.29
N CYS A 69 -7.23 -11.05 4.93
CA CYS A 69 -6.56 -11.20 3.63
C CYS A 69 -7.53 -11.10 2.45
N LEU A 70 -8.76 -11.59 2.59
CA LEU A 70 -9.79 -11.54 1.55
C LEU A 70 -10.37 -10.13 1.38
N GLY A 71 -10.52 -9.38 2.47
CA GLY A 71 -11.05 -8.01 2.46
C GLY A 71 -12.51 -7.86 2.00
N GLU A 72 -13.23 -8.98 1.83
CA GLU A 72 -14.60 -9.00 1.32
C GLU A 72 -15.53 -9.86 2.18
N ALA A 73 -16.84 -9.74 1.95
CA ALA A 73 -17.84 -10.55 2.62
C ALA A 73 -17.85 -11.97 2.06
N VAL A 74 -17.74 -12.96 2.95
CA VAL A 74 -17.74 -14.39 2.63
C VAL A 74 -19.07 -15.05 3.01
N ASP A 75 -19.31 -16.23 2.43
CA ASP A 75 -20.42 -17.11 2.83
C ASP A 75 -20.07 -18.00 4.04
N LEU A 76 -21.03 -18.78 4.49
CA LEU A 76 -20.86 -19.68 5.63
C LEU A 76 -19.81 -20.78 5.36
N ASP A 77 -19.69 -21.21 4.12
CA ASP A 77 -18.82 -22.33 3.75
C ASP A 77 -17.35 -22.04 3.98
N PHE A 78 -16.98 -20.76 4.00
CA PHE A 78 -15.64 -20.29 4.40
C PHE A 78 -15.20 -20.82 5.77
N PHE A 79 -16.13 -20.95 6.71
CA PHE A 79 -15.84 -21.40 8.08
C PHE A 79 -15.83 -22.92 8.30
N LYS A 80 -16.01 -23.72 7.25
CA LYS A 80 -15.90 -25.19 7.34
C LYS A 80 -14.55 -25.66 7.88
N PRO A 81 -13.40 -25.11 7.44
CA PRO A 81 -12.10 -25.47 8.01
C PRO A 81 -11.92 -25.00 9.47
N VAL A 82 -12.58 -23.93 9.87
CA VAL A 82 -12.54 -23.41 11.26
C VAL A 82 -13.33 -24.32 12.21
N TYR A 83 -14.42 -24.91 11.74
CA TYR A 83 -15.32 -25.77 12.51
C TYR A 83 -15.54 -27.13 11.84
N PRO A 84 -14.50 -27.97 11.68
CA PRO A 84 -14.58 -29.20 10.86
C PRO A 84 -15.54 -30.26 11.39
N GLY A 85 -15.77 -30.31 12.69
CA GLY A 85 -16.64 -31.31 13.32
C GLY A 85 -18.15 -31.10 13.11
N LEU A 86 -18.54 -29.99 12.45
CA LEU A 86 -19.95 -29.66 12.20
C LEU A 86 -20.43 -30.09 10.81
N VAL A 87 -19.54 -30.62 9.98
CA VAL A 87 -19.87 -31.22 8.67
C VAL A 87 -20.01 -32.71 8.86
N PRO A 88 -21.22 -33.29 8.84
CA PRO A 88 -21.39 -34.74 9.03
C PRO A 88 -20.77 -35.52 7.87
N GLY A 89 -19.91 -36.44 8.19
CA GLY A 89 -19.37 -37.43 7.27
C GLY A 89 -20.33 -38.61 7.05
N GLY A 90 -21.59 -38.37 6.62
CA GLY A 90 -22.54 -39.42 6.37
C GLY A 90 -23.76 -38.94 5.57
N TYR A 91 -24.31 -39.85 4.78
CA TYR A 91 -25.46 -39.62 3.87
C TYR A 91 -26.78 -39.19 4.55
N GLU A 92 -26.83 -39.13 5.88
CA GLU A 92 -28.10 -39.02 6.63
C GLU A 92 -28.48 -37.60 7.10
N ARG A 93 -27.62 -36.61 6.94
CA ARG A 93 -28.01 -35.23 7.28
C ARG A 93 -28.08 -34.33 6.04
N SER A 94 -29.24 -33.69 5.88
CA SER A 94 -29.42 -32.77 4.76
C SER A 94 -28.37 -31.66 4.80
N PHE A 95 -27.91 -31.24 3.64
CA PHE A 95 -27.01 -30.11 3.42
C PHE A 95 -27.45 -28.85 4.20
N THR A 96 -28.77 -28.66 4.36
CA THR A 96 -29.38 -27.57 5.11
C THR A 96 -29.14 -27.67 6.63
N GLU A 97 -29.15 -28.86 7.21
CA GLU A 97 -28.93 -29.05 8.66
C GLU A 97 -27.47 -28.82 9.04
N SER A 98 -26.55 -29.26 8.19
CA SER A 98 -25.11 -28.98 8.34
C SER A 98 -24.83 -27.49 8.35
N ARG A 99 -25.41 -26.72 7.41
CA ARG A 99 -25.27 -25.27 7.37
C ARG A 99 -25.92 -24.56 8.55
N LYS A 100 -27.05 -25.05 9.05
CA LYS A 100 -27.68 -24.52 10.28
C LYS A 100 -26.77 -24.67 11.49
N GLY A 101 -26.14 -25.83 11.66
CA GLY A 101 -25.18 -26.08 12.73
C GLY A 101 -23.97 -25.17 12.66
N LEU A 102 -23.40 -25.02 11.47
CA LEU A 102 -22.28 -24.13 11.21
C LEU A 102 -22.64 -22.68 11.50
N PHE A 103 -23.78 -22.20 10.98
CA PHE A 103 -24.26 -20.84 11.24
C PHE A 103 -24.49 -20.58 12.74
N HIS A 104 -25.11 -21.53 13.45
CA HIS A 104 -25.32 -21.41 14.89
C HIS A 104 -23.99 -21.24 15.65
N LYS A 105 -22.97 -22.01 15.26
CA LYS A 105 -21.64 -21.92 15.88
C LYS A 105 -20.96 -20.58 15.60
N ILE A 106 -20.95 -20.14 14.33
CA ILE A 106 -20.43 -18.83 13.93
C ILE A 106 -21.16 -17.73 14.68
N LYS A 107 -22.50 -17.76 14.70
CA LYS A 107 -23.33 -16.78 15.39
C LYS A 107 -22.98 -16.70 16.88
N THR A 108 -22.83 -17.84 17.54
CA THR A 108 -22.53 -17.88 18.98
C THR A 108 -21.10 -17.44 19.29
N GLN A 109 -20.11 -17.90 18.52
CA GLN A 109 -18.71 -17.66 18.82
C GLN A 109 -18.18 -16.32 18.30
N LEU A 110 -18.70 -15.82 17.19
CA LEU A 110 -18.13 -14.65 16.52
C LEU A 110 -19.10 -13.48 16.45
N VAL A 111 -20.35 -13.70 16.01
CA VAL A 111 -21.32 -12.60 15.85
C VAL A 111 -21.79 -12.07 17.22
N ARG A 112 -22.20 -12.96 18.14
CA ARG A 112 -22.65 -12.58 19.50
C ARG A 112 -21.55 -12.03 20.40
N ARG A 113 -20.28 -12.24 20.00
CA ARG A 113 -19.14 -11.59 20.66
C ARG A 113 -18.81 -10.22 20.06
N GLY A 114 -19.58 -9.79 19.05
CA GLY A 114 -19.37 -8.49 18.42
C GLY A 114 -18.07 -8.45 17.59
N ILE A 115 -17.68 -9.59 16.99
CA ILE A 115 -16.43 -9.73 16.19
C ILE A 115 -16.74 -9.70 14.70
N LEU A 116 -17.79 -10.40 14.24
CA LEU A 116 -18.19 -10.45 12.84
C LEU A 116 -19.48 -9.70 12.58
N LEU A 117 -19.52 -8.98 11.48
CA LEU A 117 -20.78 -8.52 10.87
C LEU A 117 -21.43 -9.70 10.14
N CYS A 118 -22.76 -9.78 10.23
CA CYS A 118 -23.56 -10.82 9.62
C CYS A 118 -24.83 -10.23 9.05
N GLY A 119 -25.11 -10.44 7.80
CA GLY A 119 -26.35 -9.99 7.16
C GLY A 119 -26.76 -10.89 6.00
N THR A 120 -27.99 -10.73 5.53
CA THR A 120 -28.57 -11.54 4.46
C THR A 120 -28.69 -10.73 3.18
N LEU A 121 -28.22 -11.26 2.04
CA LEU A 121 -28.43 -10.65 0.72
C LEU A 121 -29.93 -10.43 0.44
N PRO A 122 -30.32 -9.35 -0.24
CA PRO A 122 -31.71 -9.06 -0.61
C PRO A 122 -32.37 -10.18 -1.38
N LYS A 123 -33.71 -10.24 -1.36
CA LYS A 123 -34.53 -11.32 -1.98
C LYS A 123 -34.47 -11.45 -3.50
N GLY A 124 -33.70 -10.62 -4.22
CA GLY A 124 -33.52 -10.75 -5.68
C GLY A 124 -32.92 -12.08 -6.16
N TYR A 125 -32.35 -12.86 -5.25
CA TYR A 125 -31.82 -14.22 -5.49
C TYR A 125 -32.90 -15.27 -5.10
N GLN A 126 -33.93 -15.37 -5.90
CA GLN A 126 -35.18 -16.10 -5.56
C GLN A 126 -35.02 -17.59 -5.27
N ASN A 127 -33.93 -18.22 -5.66
CA ASN A 127 -33.71 -19.69 -5.50
C ASN A 127 -32.80 -20.07 -4.33
N LEU A 128 -32.27 -19.11 -3.58
CA LEU A 128 -31.35 -19.39 -2.48
C LEU A 128 -32.05 -19.33 -1.11
N SER A 129 -31.73 -20.27 -0.24
CA SER A 129 -32.17 -20.24 1.16
C SER A 129 -31.56 -19.04 1.90
N VAL A 130 -32.11 -18.67 3.05
CA VAL A 130 -31.57 -17.61 3.92
C VAL A 130 -30.10 -17.86 4.26
N LEU A 131 -29.75 -19.12 4.57
CA LEU A 131 -28.37 -19.50 4.92
C LEU A 131 -27.40 -19.35 3.75
N GLU A 132 -27.83 -19.60 2.52
CA GLU A 132 -27.01 -19.41 1.31
C GLU A 132 -26.80 -17.93 0.96
N ARG A 133 -27.74 -17.09 1.39
CA ARG A 133 -27.65 -15.62 1.23
C ARG A 133 -26.93 -14.93 2.39
N THR A 134 -26.65 -15.65 3.48
CA THR A 134 -25.93 -15.08 4.63
C THR A 134 -24.51 -14.73 4.21
N ARG A 135 -24.08 -13.52 4.55
CA ARG A 135 -22.74 -13.02 4.33
C ARG A 135 -22.15 -12.57 5.67
N LEU A 136 -20.84 -12.76 5.78
CA LEU A 136 -20.05 -12.47 6.97
C LEU A 136 -18.85 -11.63 6.55
N ILE A 137 -18.54 -10.61 7.34
CA ILE A 137 -17.33 -9.80 7.15
C ILE A 137 -16.67 -9.53 8.50
N PHE A 138 -15.35 -9.58 8.51
CA PHE A 138 -14.55 -9.09 9.61
C PHE A 138 -14.14 -7.64 9.32
N PRO A 139 -14.53 -6.65 10.16
CA PRO A 139 -14.18 -5.26 9.92
C PRO A 139 -12.66 -5.07 9.91
N GLU A 140 -12.15 -4.36 8.93
CA GLU A 140 -10.70 -4.11 8.77
C GLU A 140 -10.09 -3.37 9.97
N GLU A 141 -10.87 -2.50 10.62
CA GLU A 141 -10.46 -1.77 11.82
C GLU A 141 -10.12 -2.73 12.97
N PHE A 142 -10.76 -3.90 13.01
CA PHE A 142 -10.51 -4.91 14.05
C PHE A 142 -9.23 -5.71 13.82
N ALA A 143 -8.70 -5.70 12.60
CA ALA A 143 -7.50 -6.44 12.26
C ALA A 143 -6.27 -5.99 13.07
N LEU A 144 -6.23 -4.72 13.49
CA LEU A 144 -5.14 -4.18 14.32
C LEU A 144 -5.04 -4.85 15.70
N PHE A 145 -6.17 -5.37 16.21
CA PHE A 145 -6.25 -6.00 17.53
C PHE A 145 -6.08 -7.53 17.49
N LEU A 146 -5.99 -8.13 16.29
CA LEU A 146 -5.69 -9.55 16.17
C LEU A 146 -4.24 -9.82 16.62
N PRO A 147 -4.00 -10.85 17.46
CA PRO A 147 -2.64 -11.34 17.71
C PRO A 147 -2.01 -11.79 16.39
N ALA A 148 -0.69 -11.85 16.31
CA ALA A 148 -0.03 -12.35 15.10
C ALA A 148 -0.49 -13.80 14.79
N PRO A 149 -0.62 -14.19 13.50
CA PRO A 149 -1.06 -15.55 13.12
C PRO A 149 0.03 -16.61 13.34
N PHE A 150 1.13 -16.25 13.96
CA PHE A 150 2.29 -17.07 14.28
C PHE A 150 3.06 -16.45 15.44
N GLN A 151 4.02 -17.17 16.00
CA GLN A 151 4.90 -16.64 17.05
C GLN A 151 6.11 -15.95 16.39
N PRO A 152 6.21 -14.61 16.44
CA PRO A 152 7.36 -13.91 15.88
C PRO A 152 8.62 -14.17 16.74
N ARG A 153 9.75 -14.31 16.06
CA ARG A 153 11.07 -14.42 16.73
C ARG A 153 11.61 -13.02 16.97
N GLN A 154 11.89 -12.71 18.22
CA GLN A 154 12.50 -11.42 18.57
C GLN A 154 14.02 -11.51 18.48
N LEU A 155 14.63 -10.59 17.74
CA LEU A 155 16.07 -10.40 17.69
C LEU A 155 16.44 -9.00 18.18
N ASP A 156 17.72 -8.84 18.49
CA ASP A 156 18.25 -7.54 18.85
C ASP A 156 18.06 -6.51 17.73
N ARG A 157 17.83 -5.23 18.06
CA ARG A 157 17.65 -4.15 17.07
C ARG A 157 18.83 -4.02 16.10
N THR A 158 20.00 -4.47 16.51
CA THR A 158 21.23 -4.49 15.71
C THR A 158 21.33 -5.64 14.71
N ALA A 159 20.39 -6.60 14.76
CA ALA A 159 20.41 -7.73 13.82
C ALA A 159 20.10 -7.24 12.41
N VAL A 160 21.13 -7.18 11.56
CA VAL A 160 21.04 -6.79 10.15
C VAL A 160 20.80 -8.03 9.32
N GLY A 161 19.72 -8.04 8.54
CA GLY A 161 19.42 -9.11 7.60
C GLY A 161 20.35 -9.07 6.40
N GLN A 162 20.70 -10.24 5.88
CA GLN A 162 21.36 -10.32 4.58
C GLN A 162 20.33 -10.05 3.48
N HIS A 163 20.65 -9.14 2.58
CA HIS A 163 19.86 -8.87 1.39
C HIS A 163 20.50 -9.54 0.19
N ARG A 164 19.79 -10.46 -0.45
CA ARG A 164 20.25 -11.07 -1.71
C ARG A 164 19.24 -10.80 -2.83
N GLY A 165 19.74 -10.52 -4.00
CA GLY A 165 18.99 -10.40 -5.23
C GLY A 165 19.70 -11.16 -6.33
N ASN A 166 20.15 -12.40 -6.09
CA ASN A 166 20.93 -13.17 -7.04
C ASN A 166 20.19 -13.37 -8.38
N ILE A 167 18.88 -13.68 -8.32
CA ILE A 167 18.06 -13.86 -9.52
C ILE A 167 17.90 -12.52 -10.24
N LEU A 168 17.64 -11.43 -9.50
CA LEU A 168 17.52 -10.09 -10.07
C LEU A 168 18.84 -9.63 -10.70
N ARG A 169 19.98 -9.83 -10.01
CA ARG A 169 21.31 -9.54 -10.57
C ARG A 169 21.56 -10.33 -11.83
N GLY A 170 21.22 -11.62 -11.85
CA GLY A 170 21.30 -12.47 -13.03
C GLY A 170 20.52 -11.90 -14.22
N LYS A 171 19.28 -11.45 -13.98
CA LYS A 171 18.43 -10.82 -15.00
C LYS A 171 18.97 -9.46 -15.48
N LEU A 172 19.40 -8.60 -14.57
CA LEU A 172 20.03 -7.33 -14.94
C LEU A 172 21.32 -7.56 -15.75
N ARG A 173 22.12 -8.57 -15.38
CA ARG A 173 23.32 -8.95 -16.12
C ARG A 173 22.97 -9.52 -17.51
N GLU A 174 21.99 -10.40 -17.63
CA GLU A 174 21.49 -10.92 -18.90
C GLU A 174 21.08 -9.78 -19.85
N ILE A 175 20.33 -8.80 -19.33
CA ILE A 175 19.92 -7.62 -20.09
C ILE A 175 21.15 -6.78 -20.48
N SER A 176 22.11 -6.57 -19.56
CA SER A 176 23.32 -5.79 -19.84
C SER A 176 24.26 -6.45 -20.85
N GLN A 177 24.30 -7.77 -20.90
CA GLN A 177 25.13 -8.54 -21.82
C GLN A 177 24.50 -8.73 -23.20
N SER A 178 23.17 -8.64 -23.31
CA SER A 178 22.47 -8.85 -24.60
C SER A 178 22.84 -7.82 -25.69
N ASP A 179 23.36 -6.68 -25.26
CA ASP A 179 23.80 -5.60 -26.18
C ASP A 179 25.25 -5.79 -26.72
N ALA A 180 25.99 -6.76 -26.17
CA ALA A 180 27.39 -6.99 -26.54
C ALA A 180 27.57 -7.79 -27.87
N THR A 181 26.48 -8.29 -28.45
CA THR A 181 26.54 -9.05 -29.72
C THR A 181 26.44 -8.08 -30.90
N PRO A 182 27.48 -7.96 -31.77
CA PRO A 182 27.45 -7.10 -32.93
C PRO A 182 26.57 -7.73 -34.02
N ALA A 183 25.30 -7.55 -33.97
CA ALA A 183 24.41 -7.84 -35.09
C ALA A 183 23.73 -6.53 -35.47
N GLY A 184 24.15 -6.01 -36.60
CA GLY A 184 23.61 -4.82 -37.21
C GLY A 184 22.11 -4.88 -37.37
N ALA A 185 21.51 -3.70 -37.38
CA ALA A 185 20.11 -3.34 -37.44
C ALA A 185 19.40 -3.38 -36.08
N ALA A 186 18.75 -2.29 -35.74
CA ALA A 186 17.81 -2.03 -34.65
C ALA A 186 16.98 -3.25 -34.24
N ALA A 187 17.58 -4.25 -33.62
CA ALA A 187 16.91 -5.42 -33.10
C ALA A 187 16.30 -5.02 -31.76
N GLN A 188 15.02 -4.62 -31.80
CA GLN A 188 14.14 -4.68 -30.66
C GLN A 188 14.17 -6.11 -30.11
N ARG A 189 14.98 -6.37 -29.10
CA ARG A 189 14.92 -7.62 -28.36
C ARG A 189 13.97 -7.43 -27.19
N GLU A 190 12.78 -7.92 -27.36
CA GLU A 190 11.81 -8.08 -26.32
C GLU A 190 12.10 -9.37 -25.54
N THR A 191 12.73 -9.25 -24.39
CA THR A 191 12.67 -10.29 -23.35
C THR A 191 11.48 -9.97 -22.46
N GLY A 192 10.26 -10.31 -22.93
CA GLY A 192 9.03 -10.02 -22.22
C GLY A 192 8.78 -8.52 -22.07
N ARG A 193 8.77 -8.01 -20.83
CA ARG A 193 8.45 -6.61 -20.48
C ARG A 193 9.65 -5.64 -20.62
N TRP A 194 10.85 -6.15 -20.85
CA TRP A 194 12.07 -5.36 -20.96
C TRP A 194 12.42 -5.05 -22.40
N ARG A 195 12.75 -3.80 -22.66
CA ARG A 195 13.21 -3.36 -23.98
C ARG A 195 14.39 -2.42 -23.86
N LEU A 196 15.38 -2.62 -24.71
CA LEU A 196 16.49 -1.70 -24.91
C LEU A 196 16.26 -0.91 -26.20
N THR A 197 16.27 0.41 -26.12
CA THR A 197 16.12 1.30 -27.26
C THR A 197 17.19 2.39 -27.16
N ASP A 198 18.07 2.48 -28.17
CA ASP A 198 19.21 3.40 -28.17
C ASP A 198 20.07 3.33 -26.89
N GLY A 199 20.24 2.13 -26.36
CA GLY A 199 20.95 1.87 -25.11
C GLY A 199 20.19 2.28 -23.83
N GLU A 200 19.01 2.86 -23.91
CA GLU A 200 18.19 3.19 -22.75
C GLU A 200 17.29 2.01 -22.37
N LEU A 201 17.27 1.68 -21.08
CA LEU A 201 16.48 0.58 -20.53
C LEU A 201 15.03 1.01 -20.30
N PHE A 202 14.10 0.30 -20.94
CA PHE A 202 12.64 0.46 -20.79
C PHE A 202 12.02 -0.77 -20.13
N PHE A 203 10.98 -0.53 -19.37
CA PHE A 203 10.14 -1.56 -18.80
C PHE A 203 8.67 -1.21 -19.08
N ASP A 204 7.91 -2.15 -19.67
CA ASP A 204 6.54 -1.91 -20.14
C ASP A 204 6.39 -0.66 -21.02
N GLY A 205 7.34 -0.42 -21.89
CA GLY A 205 7.32 0.71 -22.83
C GLY A 205 7.63 2.08 -22.21
N LYS A 206 7.98 2.14 -20.92
CA LYS A 206 8.37 3.38 -20.21
C LYS A 206 9.84 3.32 -19.80
N PRO A 207 10.56 4.46 -19.72
CA PRO A 207 11.89 4.50 -19.16
C PRO A 207 11.92 3.87 -17.77
N PHE A 208 12.89 3.00 -17.53
CA PHE A 208 12.97 2.23 -16.31
C PHE A 208 13.06 3.14 -15.07
N HIS A 209 12.26 2.81 -14.03
CA HIS A 209 12.23 3.50 -12.74
C HIS A 209 12.16 2.48 -11.60
N VAL A 210 12.66 2.86 -10.41
CA VAL A 210 12.73 1.99 -9.22
C VAL A 210 11.40 1.34 -8.84
N LYS A 211 10.30 2.09 -8.90
CA LYS A 211 8.95 1.55 -8.63
C LYS A 211 8.54 0.43 -9.60
N GLN A 212 9.03 0.49 -10.84
CA GLN A 212 8.82 -0.57 -11.82
C GLN A 212 9.69 -1.79 -11.51
N LEU A 213 10.91 -1.58 -10.99
CA LEU A 213 11.78 -2.66 -10.54
C LEU A 213 11.15 -3.44 -9.39
N GLU A 214 10.62 -2.74 -8.39
CA GLU A 214 9.91 -3.37 -7.27
C GLU A 214 8.68 -4.16 -7.74
N ALA A 215 7.85 -3.55 -8.58
CA ALA A 215 6.68 -4.19 -9.15
C ALA A 215 7.06 -5.42 -10.00
N TRP A 216 8.10 -5.30 -10.83
CA TRP A 216 8.60 -6.40 -11.63
C TRP A 216 9.17 -7.52 -10.77
N ARG A 217 10.01 -7.21 -9.80
CA ARG A 217 10.60 -8.14 -8.85
C ARG A 217 9.52 -8.95 -8.13
N LEU A 218 8.51 -8.25 -7.62
CA LEU A 218 7.36 -8.87 -6.97
C LEU A 218 6.59 -9.78 -7.94
N ALA A 219 6.28 -9.31 -9.15
CA ALA A 219 5.58 -10.09 -10.17
C ALA A 219 6.35 -11.35 -10.59
N GLN A 220 7.69 -11.29 -10.71
CA GLN A 220 8.52 -12.45 -10.99
C GLN A 220 8.55 -13.43 -9.83
N PHE A 221 8.63 -12.94 -8.61
CA PHE A 221 8.52 -13.76 -7.42
C PHE A 221 7.16 -14.46 -7.36
N GLU A 222 6.07 -13.73 -7.53
CA GLU A 222 4.70 -14.30 -7.58
C GLU A 222 4.56 -15.37 -8.67
N ALA A 223 5.09 -15.11 -9.86
CA ALA A 223 5.07 -16.08 -10.96
C ALA A 223 5.89 -17.34 -10.65
N SER A 224 7.02 -17.23 -9.95
CA SER A 224 7.90 -18.34 -9.61
C SER A 224 7.29 -19.29 -8.58
N VAL A 225 6.37 -18.81 -7.74
CA VAL A 225 5.74 -19.57 -6.65
C VAL A 225 4.21 -19.65 -6.81
N SER A 226 3.68 -19.36 -8.00
CA SER A 226 2.24 -19.37 -8.25
C SER A 226 1.63 -20.73 -7.95
N TYR A 227 0.52 -20.71 -7.20
CA TYR A 227 -0.25 -21.86 -6.82
C TYR A 227 -1.62 -21.84 -7.51
N LYS A 228 -1.95 -22.89 -8.24
CA LYS A 228 -3.25 -23.03 -8.90
C LYS A 228 -4.07 -24.13 -8.20
N ALA A 229 -4.85 -23.76 -7.22
CA ALA A 229 -5.87 -24.63 -6.68
C ALA A 229 -7.19 -24.49 -7.45
N ARG A 230 -7.86 -25.61 -7.74
CA ARG A 230 -9.20 -25.57 -8.33
C ARG A 230 -10.19 -24.90 -7.38
N GLY A 231 -10.82 -23.81 -7.82
CA GLY A 231 -11.91 -23.15 -7.09
C GLY A 231 -11.50 -22.27 -5.91
N GLN A 232 -10.24 -21.90 -5.78
CA GLN A 232 -9.79 -20.98 -4.74
C GLN A 232 -9.84 -19.51 -5.17
N ASN A 233 -10.08 -18.68 -4.18
CA ASN A 233 -10.06 -17.23 -4.32
C ASN A 233 -8.61 -16.76 -4.62
N GLU A 234 -8.43 -15.94 -5.65
CA GLU A 234 -7.13 -15.42 -6.09
C GLU A 234 -6.41 -14.62 -4.99
N ALA A 235 -7.14 -14.08 -4.02
CA ALA A 235 -6.57 -13.36 -2.88
C ALA A 235 -5.77 -14.27 -1.92
N LEU A 236 -6.03 -15.58 -1.89
CA LEU A 236 -5.30 -16.54 -1.07
C LEU A 236 -4.19 -17.22 -1.87
N GLN A 237 -3.18 -16.44 -2.24
CA GLN A 237 -1.97 -16.93 -2.91
C GLN A 237 -0.75 -16.85 -1.96
N PRO A 238 0.30 -17.65 -2.19
CA PRO A 238 1.47 -17.71 -1.32
C PRO A 238 2.09 -16.35 -1.00
N VAL A 239 2.30 -15.50 -2.00
CA VAL A 239 2.97 -14.20 -1.80
C VAL A 239 2.10 -13.19 -1.06
N PRO A 240 0.82 -12.97 -1.41
CA PRO A 240 -0.09 -12.15 -0.60
C PRO A 240 -0.17 -12.59 0.87
N LEU A 241 -0.25 -13.91 1.15
CA LEU A 241 -0.27 -14.43 2.51
C LEU A 241 1.02 -14.14 3.28
N LEU A 242 2.19 -14.31 2.65
CA LEU A 242 3.47 -13.95 3.28
C LEU A 242 3.58 -12.44 3.52
N ARG A 243 3.17 -11.62 2.57
CA ARG A 243 3.17 -10.16 2.75
C ARG A 243 2.27 -9.76 3.91
N TYR A 244 1.10 -10.38 4.03
CA TYR A 244 0.22 -10.18 5.18
C TYR A 244 0.91 -10.61 6.48
N ALA A 245 1.53 -11.80 6.53
CA ALA A 245 2.26 -12.25 7.71
C ALA A 245 3.38 -11.26 8.09
N PHE A 246 4.18 -10.80 7.14
CA PHE A 246 5.22 -9.81 7.39
C PHE A 246 4.68 -8.45 7.85
N SER A 247 3.50 -8.02 7.38
CA SER A 247 2.87 -6.79 7.85
C SER A 247 2.46 -6.83 9.33
N ARG A 248 2.40 -8.03 9.92
CA ARG A 248 2.10 -8.24 11.34
C ARG A 248 3.34 -8.24 12.23
N LEU A 249 4.54 -8.18 11.64
CA LEU A 249 5.80 -8.11 12.38
C LEU A 249 6.11 -6.69 12.83
N ARG A 250 6.58 -6.56 14.06
CA ARG A 250 7.19 -5.33 14.57
C ARG A 250 8.64 -5.20 14.10
N ASP A 251 9.23 -4.05 14.32
CA ASP A 251 10.57 -3.73 13.85
C ASP A 251 11.68 -4.69 14.30
N THR A 252 11.54 -5.32 15.46
CA THR A 252 12.52 -6.27 16.01
C THR A 252 12.15 -7.73 15.78
N GLU A 253 11.02 -7.97 15.09
CA GLU A 253 10.46 -9.30 14.92
C GLU A 253 10.79 -9.89 13.56
N TRP A 254 10.97 -11.20 13.55
CA TRP A 254 11.29 -12.00 12.38
C TRP A 254 10.36 -13.21 12.29
N LEU A 255 10.15 -13.69 11.08
CA LEU A 255 9.33 -14.83 10.76
C LEU A 255 10.19 -16.07 10.54
N ALA A 256 9.93 -17.15 11.27
CA ALA A 256 10.36 -18.48 10.91
C ALA A 256 9.28 -19.14 10.02
N PRO A 257 9.61 -19.63 8.83
CA PRO A 257 8.60 -20.22 7.92
C PRO A 257 7.79 -21.36 8.53
N ASP A 258 8.40 -22.11 9.45
CA ASP A 258 7.73 -23.22 10.13
C ASP A 258 6.59 -22.77 11.03
N ASP A 259 6.72 -21.58 11.62
CA ASP A 259 5.69 -21.02 12.50
C ASP A 259 4.42 -20.62 11.70
N LEU A 260 4.51 -20.55 10.37
CA LEU A 260 3.36 -20.32 9.47
C LEU A 260 2.59 -21.60 9.06
N LEU A 261 3.11 -22.78 9.32
CA LEU A 261 2.58 -24.02 8.70
C LEU A 261 1.08 -24.24 8.94
N VAL A 262 0.56 -23.90 10.12
CA VAL A 262 -0.86 -24.05 10.44
C VAL A 262 -1.71 -23.07 9.65
N PHE A 263 -1.33 -21.79 9.68
CA PHE A 263 -1.98 -20.73 8.92
C PHE A 263 -1.93 -21.00 7.41
N TRP A 264 -0.77 -21.46 6.92
CA TRP A 264 -0.52 -21.78 5.52
C TRP A 264 -1.42 -22.89 4.99
N LYS A 265 -1.50 -24.00 5.72
CA LYS A 265 -2.36 -25.15 5.36
C LYS A 265 -3.84 -24.81 5.41
N MET A 266 -4.24 -23.94 6.31
CA MET A 266 -5.61 -23.46 6.40
C MET A 266 -5.98 -22.54 5.22
N ALA A 267 -5.05 -21.66 4.81
CA ALA A 267 -5.23 -20.73 3.72
C ALA A 267 -5.17 -21.41 2.34
N LEU A 268 -4.26 -22.35 2.17
CA LEU A 268 -3.92 -23.02 0.91
C LEU A 268 -4.13 -24.53 1.05
N PRO A 269 -5.38 -25.03 1.04
CA PRO A 269 -5.63 -26.46 1.16
C PRO A 269 -5.27 -27.21 -0.14
N GLY A 270 -4.59 -28.34 -0.03
CA GLY A 270 -4.32 -29.25 -1.15
C GLY A 270 -2.92 -29.85 -1.13
N PRO A 271 -2.69 -30.92 -1.93
CA PRO A 271 -1.43 -31.65 -1.93
C PRO A 271 -0.27 -30.93 -2.66
N THR A 272 -0.58 -29.94 -3.50
CA THR A 272 0.41 -29.21 -4.32
C THR A 272 0.75 -27.85 -3.75
N VAL A 273 0.45 -27.63 -2.47
CA VAL A 273 0.76 -26.37 -1.78
C VAL A 273 2.28 -26.20 -1.69
N PRO A 274 2.86 -25.08 -2.15
CA PRO A 274 4.28 -24.85 -2.01
C PRO A 274 4.65 -24.74 -0.52
N ASP A 275 5.80 -25.30 -0.16
CA ASP A 275 6.34 -25.18 1.20
C ASP A 275 6.63 -23.69 1.53
N PRO A 276 6.16 -23.16 2.67
CA PRO A 276 6.46 -21.78 3.07
C PRO A 276 7.96 -21.47 3.17
N ARG A 277 8.80 -22.45 3.50
CA ARG A 277 10.26 -22.29 3.46
C ARG A 277 10.77 -22.03 2.05
N ALA A 278 10.30 -22.80 1.07
CA ALA A 278 10.69 -22.63 -0.33
C ALA A 278 10.22 -21.29 -0.89
N VAL A 279 9.03 -20.84 -0.47
CA VAL A 279 8.48 -19.53 -0.88
C VAL A 279 9.27 -18.38 -0.24
N CYS A 280 9.63 -18.47 1.03
CA CYS A 280 10.47 -17.48 1.69
C CYS A 280 11.87 -17.40 1.05
N GLU A 281 12.48 -18.54 0.73
CA GLU A 281 13.78 -18.59 0.07
C GLU A 281 13.72 -17.99 -1.34
N ALA A 282 12.69 -18.31 -2.12
CA ALA A 282 12.47 -17.68 -3.43
C ALA A 282 12.33 -16.16 -3.30
N GLY A 283 11.57 -15.67 -2.33
CA GLY A 283 11.44 -14.23 -2.07
C GLY A 283 12.76 -13.57 -1.68
N TYR A 284 13.60 -14.25 -0.92
CA TYR A 284 14.94 -13.80 -0.62
C TYR A 284 15.85 -13.76 -1.85
N GLU A 285 15.83 -14.78 -2.69
CA GLU A 285 16.59 -14.83 -3.95
C GLU A 285 16.16 -13.74 -4.94
N TRP A 286 14.86 -13.41 -4.97
CA TRP A 286 14.35 -12.26 -5.72
C TRP A 286 14.64 -10.90 -5.05
N GLY A 287 15.19 -10.90 -3.82
CA GLY A 287 15.46 -9.69 -3.04
C GLY A 287 14.20 -9.01 -2.51
N CYS A 288 13.10 -9.75 -2.40
CA CYS A 288 11.85 -9.26 -1.80
C CYS A 288 11.88 -9.33 -0.27
N PHE A 289 12.76 -10.16 0.31
CA PHE A 289 12.87 -10.38 1.75
C PHE A 289 14.33 -10.27 2.20
N GLU A 290 14.52 -9.88 3.46
CA GLU A 290 15.79 -10.06 4.18
C GLU A 290 15.78 -11.41 4.89
N ARG A 291 16.98 -11.99 5.06
CA ARG A 291 17.18 -13.25 5.75
C ARG A 291 18.31 -13.13 6.78
N ILE A 292 18.12 -13.77 7.91
CA ILE A 292 19.18 -13.99 8.91
C ILE A 292 19.19 -15.46 9.32
N GLU A 293 20.35 -15.97 9.66
CA GLU A 293 20.51 -17.31 10.24
C GLU A 293 20.60 -17.21 11.75
N GLN A 294 19.75 -17.95 12.44
CA GLN A 294 19.76 -18.08 13.90
C GLN A 294 19.60 -19.55 14.30
N GLU A 295 20.54 -20.07 15.06
CA GLU A 295 20.50 -21.45 15.60
C GLU A 295 20.25 -22.53 14.52
N GLY A 296 20.82 -22.34 13.32
CA GLY A 296 20.66 -23.25 12.18
C GLY A 296 19.32 -23.13 11.45
N SER A 297 18.51 -22.13 11.79
CA SER A 297 17.23 -21.82 11.11
C SER A 297 17.31 -20.46 10.43
N PHE A 298 16.67 -20.36 9.26
CA PHE A 298 16.55 -19.09 8.56
C PHE A 298 15.27 -18.35 8.97
N LEU A 299 15.45 -17.08 9.31
CA LEU A 299 14.37 -16.14 9.64
C LEU A 299 14.28 -15.08 8.56
N TYR A 300 13.07 -14.61 8.29
CA TYR A 300 12.79 -13.67 7.20
C TYR A 300 11.96 -12.47 7.68
N ARG A 301 12.12 -11.34 6.98
CA ARG A 301 11.26 -10.15 7.11
C ARG A 301 11.27 -9.33 5.82
N LEU A 302 10.43 -8.29 5.77
CA LEU A 302 10.53 -7.29 4.70
C LEU A 302 11.81 -6.46 4.85
N PRO A 303 12.47 -6.09 3.74
CA PRO A 303 13.69 -5.28 3.79
C PRO A 303 13.44 -3.94 4.47
N ARG A 304 14.37 -3.52 5.32
CA ARG A 304 14.40 -2.17 5.86
C ARG A 304 15.25 -1.29 4.96
N LEU A 305 14.61 -0.35 4.30
CA LEU A 305 15.29 0.57 3.37
C LEU A 305 16.40 1.42 4.02
N ALA A 306 16.37 1.57 5.34
CA ALA A 306 17.31 2.43 6.06
C ALA A 306 18.66 1.77 6.41
N ASP A 307 18.69 0.44 6.61
CA ASP A 307 19.84 -0.21 7.24
C ASP A 307 20.86 -0.79 6.23
N ALA A 308 20.43 -1.09 5.00
CA ALA A 308 21.25 -1.80 4.03
C ALA A 308 22.32 -0.95 3.32
N VAL A 309 22.18 0.37 3.31
CA VAL A 309 23.09 1.28 2.57
C VAL A 309 24.34 1.67 3.36
N ALA A 310 24.36 1.43 4.69
CA ALA A 310 25.43 1.92 5.54
C ALA A 310 26.77 1.17 5.39
N GLU A 311 26.79 -0.05 4.85
CA GLU A 311 27.99 -0.91 4.90
C GLU A 311 28.79 -1.00 3.61
N THR A 312 28.25 -0.57 2.45
CA THR A 312 28.99 -0.67 1.17
C THR A 312 29.33 0.70 0.62
N SER A 313 30.59 1.07 0.66
CA SER A 313 31.08 2.31 0.08
C SER A 313 30.81 2.37 -1.43
N PRO A 314 30.20 3.46 -1.94
CA PRO A 314 29.84 3.59 -3.35
C PRO A 314 31.01 3.40 -4.34
N GLU A 315 32.21 3.73 -3.95
CA GLU A 315 33.43 3.54 -4.74
C GLU A 315 33.76 2.08 -5.06
N ASN A 316 33.18 1.13 -4.34
CA ASN A 316 33.38 -0.30 -4.59
C ASN A 316 32.58 -0.81 -5.79
N PHE A 317 31.51 -0.10 -6.19
CA PHE A 317 30.60 -0.54 -7.26
C PHE A 317 30.22 0.55 -8.27
N LEU A 318 30.58 1.81 -8.01
CA LEU A 318 30.38 2.92 -8.95
C LEU A 318 31.73 3.36 -9.52
N ASP A 319 31.78 3.55 -10.83
CA ASP A 319 32.95 4.09 -11.53
C ASP A 319 32.55 5.40 -12.24
N ALA A 320 33.20 6.48 -11.88
CA ALA A 320 32.99 7.83 -12.40
C ALA A 320 34.00 8.23 -13.49
N SER A 321 34.69 7.28 -14.12
CA SER A 321 35.73 7.53 -15.12
C SER A 321 35.17 8.13 -16.42
N ASP A 322 33.92 7.88 -16.78
CA ASP A 322 33.24 8.51 -17.90
C ASP A 322 32.65 9.87 -17.50
N ALA A 323 32.71 10.87 -18.36
CA ALA A 323 32.29 12.24 -18.06
C ALA A 323 30.75 12.44 -18.08
N GLN A 324 30.00 11.53 -18.70
CA GLN A 324 28.56 11.67 -18.94
C GLN A 324 27.71 10.69 -18.11
N ALA A 325 28.26 9.53 -17.76
CA ALA A 325 27.54 8.47 -17.08
C ALA A 325 28.44 7.72 -16.08
N ALA A 326 27.91 7.36 -14.92
CA ALA A 326 28.58 6.51 -13.96
C ALA A 326 28.31 5.03 -14.29
N ARG A 327 29.38 4.21 -14.34
CA ARG A 327 29.25 2.76 -14.54
C ARG A 327 28.86 2.09 -13.24
N ILE A 328 27.94 1.11 -13.32
CA ILE A 328 27.51 0.30 -12.19
C ILE A 328 28.08 -1.11 -12.33
N ASP A 329 28.90 -1.52 -11.37
CA ASP A 329 29.36 -2.90 -11.26
C ASP A 329 28.27 -3.74 -10.56
N LEU A 330 27.49 -4.49 -11.37
CA LEU A 330 26.40 -5.33 -10.86
C LEU A 330 26.88 -6.49 -9.98
N ASP A 331 28.13 -6.87 -10.03
CA ASP A 331 28.67 -7.95 -9.21
C ASP A 331 28.92 -7.50 -7.78
N ARG A 332 29.20 -6.22 -7.60
CA ARG A 332 29.51 -5.62 -6.30
C ARG A 332 28.41 -4.72 -5.77
N ALA A 333 27.58 -4.17 -6.65
CA ALA A 333 26.52 -3.25 -6.26
C ALA A 333 25.46 -3.94 -5.39
N PRO A 334 25.17 -3.44 -4.18
CA PRO A 334 23.96 -3.82 -3.47
C PRO A 334 22.72 -3.43 -4.27
N LEU A 335 21.65 -4.24 -4.21
CA LEU A 335 20.45 -3.97 -5.00
C LEU A 335 19.77 -2.66 -4.64
N ASP A 336 19.70 -2.36 -3.35
CA ASP A 336 19.17 -1.10 -2.85
C ASP A 336 19.99 0.12 -3.32
N ALA A 337 21.32 -0.04 -3.47
CA ALA A 337 22.16 0.99 -4.06
C ALA A 337 21.80 1.21 -5.54
N VAL A 338 21.57 0.13 -6.32
CA VAL A 338 21.09 0.25 -7.71
C VAL A 338 19.73 0.94 -7.74
N GLU A 339 18.82 0.62 -6.84
CA GLU A 339 17.53 1.28 -6.70
C GLU A 339 17.67 2.78 -6.42
N ARG A 340 18.58 3.18 -5.51
CA ARG A 340 18.89 4.59 -5.24
C ARG A 340 19.47 5.32 -6.46
N VAL A 341 20.34 4.66 -7.21
CA VAL A 341 20.85 5.23 -8.46
C VAL A 341 19.71 5.46 -9.46
N CYS A 342 18.76 4.52 -9.57
CA CYS A 342 17.60 4.67 -10.45
C CYS A 342 16.68 5.84 -10.08
N GLU A 343 16.61 6.24 -8.82
CA GLU A 343 15.81 7.38 -8.36
C GLU A 343 16.34 8.73 -8.90
N VAL A 344 17.61 8.79 -9.25
CA VAL A 344 18.31 10.04 -9.69
C VAL A 344 18.81 10.00 -11.11
N SER A 345 18.73 8.84 -11.77
CA SER A 345 19.32 8.63 -13.10
C SER A 345 18.46 7.73 -13.99
N ARG A 346 18.69 7.81 -15.30
CA ARG A 346 18.24 6.79 -16.26
C ARG A 346 19.33 5.75 -16.44
N LEU A 347 18.94 4.48 -16.51
CA LEU A 347 19.88 3.41 -16.76
C LEU A 347 20.05 3.20 -18.27
N LYS A 348 21.29 3.20 -18.71
CA LYS A 348 21.69 2.83 -20.08
C LYS A 348 22.55 1.57 -20.06
N VAL A 349 22.39 0.76 -21.09
CA VAL A 349 23.23 -0.41 -21.33
C VAL A 349 24.09 -0.12 -22.54
N THR A 350 25.38 -0.14 -22.34
CA THR A 350 26.36 0.11 -23.45
C THR A 350 27.55 -0.80 -23.25
N LYS A 351 27.94 -1.50 -24.34
CA LYS A 351 29.10 -2.42 -24.35
C LYS A 351 29.05 -3.48 -23.23
N GLY A 352 27.86 -4.02 -22.96
CA GLY A 352 27.66 -5.03 -21.91
C GLY A 352 27.82 -4.53 -20.49
N ALA A 353 27.83 -3.22 -20.26
CA ALA A 353 27.86 -2.61 -18.94
C ALA A 353 26.64 -1.75 -18.68
N LEU A 354 26.24 -1.64 -17.42
CA LEU A 354 25.15 -0.80 -16.97
C LEU A 354 25.68 0.58 -16.57
N TRP A 355 25.06 1.63 -17.10
CA TRP A 355 25.46 3.02 -16.90
C TRP A 355 24.32 3.85 -16.36
N ALA A 356 24.61 4.70 -15.37
CA ALA A 356 23.69 5.66 -14.79
C ALA A 356 23.93 7.04 -15.40
N VAL A 357 22.96 7.55 -16.15
CA VAL A 357 22.97 8.90 -16.73
C VAL A 357 22.11 9.81 -15.87
N PRO A 358 22.63 10.92 -15.32
CA PRO A 358 21.82 11.81 -14.48
C PRO A 358 20.60 12.31 -15.23
N ASP A 359 19.44 12.27 -14.57
CA ASP A 359 18.17 12.70 -15.14
C ASP A 359 17.63 13.89 -14.35
N LEU A 360 17.43 15.02 -15.04
CA LEU A 360 16.99 16.27 -14.42
C LEU A 360 15.61 16.13 -13.75
N VAL A 361 14.70 15.40 -14.41
CA VAL A 361 13.32 15.23 -13.90
C VAL A 361 13.34 14.33 -12.66
N ARG A 362 14.00 13.18 -12.73
CA ARG A 362 14.12 12.26 -11.59
C ARG A 362 14.77 12.93 -10.39
N LEU A 363 15.92 13.60 -10.62
CA LEU A 363 16.62 14.35 -9.57
C LEU A 363 15.78 15.45 -8.93
N SER A 364 14.96 16.15 -9.72
CA SER A 364 14.07 17.22 -9.18
C SER A 364 12.94 16.67 -8.30
N HIS A 365 12.55 15.41 -8.47
CA HIS A 365 11.50 14.73 -7.70
C HIS A 365 12.03 13.73 -6.67
N ALA A 366 13.35 13.55 -6.60
CA ALA A 366 13.97 12.65 -5.65
C ALA A 366 13.70 13.08 -4.20
N SER A 367 13.49 12.09 -3.31
CA SER A 367 13.24 12.34 -1.90
C SER A 367 14.46 12.99 -1.20
N ALA A 368 14.20 13.74 -0.12
CA ALA A 368 15.27 14.32 0.68
C ALA A 368 16.23 13.24 1.22
N GLY A 369 15.70 12.05 1.57
CA GLY A 369 16.51 10.92 2.03
C GLY A 369 17.43 10.38 0.94
N THR A 370 16.96 10.29 -0.30
CA THR A 370 17.79 9.86 -1.44
C THR A 370 18.91 10.86 -1.73
N LEU A 371 18.59 12.16 -1.71
CA LEU A 371 19.56 13.23 -1.96
C LEU A 371 20.59 13.39 -0.83
N ALA A 372 20.26 13.01 0.40
CA ALA A 372 21.18 12.94 1.54
C ALA A 372 21.91 11.59 1.65
N GLY A 373 21.53 10.59 0.84
CA GLY A 373 22.10 9.25 0.87
C GLY A 373 23.52 9.17 0.33
N PRO A 374 24.34 8.22 0.82
CA PRO A 374 25.77 8.13 0.48
C PRO A 374 26.01 7.91 -1.02
N VAL A 375 25.15 7.19 -1.70
CA VAL A 375 25.23 6.93 -3.14
C VAL A 375 25.14 8.21 -3.95
N PHE A 376 24.13 9.05 -3.67
CA PHE A 376 23.94 10.29 -4.40
C PHE A 376 25.02 11.33 -4.04
N LEU A 377 25.40 11.42 -2.76
CA LEU A 377 26.48 12.32 -2.33
C LEU A 377 27.78 11.98 -3.03
N TRP A 378 28.13 10.70 -3.13
CA TRP A 378 29.31 10.24 -3.86
C TRP A 378 29.24 10.59 -5.37
N LEU A 379 28.08 10.32 -6.02
CA LEU A 379 27.88 10.67 -7.43
C LEU A 379 28.02 12.18 -7.67
N ARG A 380 27.47 13.01 -6.80
CA ARG A 380 27.57 14.46 -6.89
C ARG A 380 29.01 14.95 -6.71
N GLU A 381 29.78 14.32 -5.82
CA GLU A 381 31.15 14.71 -5.52
C GLU A 381 32.12 14.26 -6.63
N HIS A 382 31.99 13.02 -7.10
CA HIS A 382 32.97 12.40 -7.98
C HIS A 382 32.60 12.43 -9.47
N HIS A 383 31.31 12.64 -9.82
CA HIS A 383 30.87 12.58 -11.20
C HIS A 383 30.42 13.96 -11.75
N PRO A 384 31.12 14.51 -12.80
CA PRO A 384 30.86 15.87 -13.29
C PRO A 384 29.45 16.13 -13.80
N ALA A 385 28.81 15.14 -14.46
CA ALA A 385 27.45 15.29 -14.98
C ALA A 385 26.42 15.33 -13.85
N PHE A 386 26.56 14.54 -12.80
CA PHE A 386 25.66 14.56 -11.62
C PHE A 386 25.80 15.88 -10.89
N ARG A 387 27.02 16.41 -10.72
CA ARG A 387 27.27 17.71 -10.11
C ARG A 387 26.56 18.83 -10.88
N ARG A 388 26.79 18.93 -12.20
CA ARG A 388 26.16 19.96 -13.04
C ARG A 388 24.64 19.88 -13.04
N THR A 389 24.08 18.67 -13.07
CA THR A 389 22.62 18.48 -13.01
C THR A 389 22.05 18.93 -11.67
N SER A 390 22.72 18.63 -10.55
CA SER A 390 22.35 19.10 -9.21
C SER A 390 22.40 20.63 -9.11
N GLU A 391 23.50 21.25 -9.56
CA GLU A 391 23.65 22.71 -9.57
C GLU A 391 22.54 23.38 -10.40
N THR A 392 22.18 22.78 -11.55
CA THR A 392 21.09 23.27 -12.39
C THR A 392 19.75 23.25 -11.65
N ILE A 393 19.47 22.19 -10.86
CA ILE A 393 18.25 22.09 -10.06
C ILE A 393 18.25 23.11 -8.92
N GLU A 394 19.38 23.23 -8.21
CA GLU A 394 19.52 24.22 -7.13
C GLU A 394 19.32 25.64 -7.65
N GLN A 395 19.88 25.98 -8.81
CA GLN A 395 19.65 27.27 -9.46
C GLN A 395 18.21 27.53 -9.88
N ARG A 396 17.44 26.48 -10.18
CA ARG A 396 16.02 26.58 -10.58
C ARG A 396 15.08 26.52 -9.39
N ARG A 397 15.53 26.06 -8.24
CA ARG A 397 14.71 25.90 -7.04
C ARG A 397 14.19 27.24 -6.55
N GLY A 398 12.91 27.31 -6.28
CA GLY A 398 12.27 28.53 -5.78
C GLY A 398 12.02 29.63 -6.82
N LYS A 399 12.36 29.42 -8.11
CA LYS A 399 12.02 30.40 -9.18
C LYS A 399 10.53 30.43 -9.52
N LEU A 400 9.82 29.33 -9.25
CA LEU A 400 8.36 29.28 -9.29
C LEU A 400 7.87 28.95 -7.88
N ILE A 401 7.13 29.87 -7.29
CA ILE A 401 6.45 29.67 -6.02
C ILE A 401 4.96 29.58 -6.31
N THR A 402 4.35 28.44 -6.00
CA THR A 402 2.89 28.26 -6.09
C THR A 402 2.28 28.51 -4.72
N HIS A 403 1.21 29.29 -4.68
CA HIS A 403 0.45 29.56 -3.46
C HIS A 403 -0.89 28.80 -3.55
N GLU A 404 -1.06 27.75 -2.80
CA GLU A 404 -2.25 26.88 -2.87
C GLU A 404 -3.51 27.53 -2.27
N ASN A 405 -3.38 28.53 -1.40
CA ASN A 405 -4.48 29.15 -0.68
C ASN A 405 -4.73 30.61 -1.06
N LEU A 406 -4.31 31.04 -2.25
CA LEU A 406 -4.61 32.37 -2.76
C LEU A 406 -5.97 32.39 -3.46
N LEU A 407 -6.75 33.44 -3.13
CA LEU A 407 -7.94 33.81 -3.89
C LEU A 407 -7.57 34.90 -4.89
N LEU A 408 -8.09 34.74 -6.12
CA LEU A 408 -8.00 35.74 -7.16
C LEU A 408 -9.30 36.55 -7.17
N ALA A 409 -9.22 37.86 -7.09
CA ALA A 409 -10.37 38.76 -7.17
C ALA A 409 -10.21 39.77 -8.30
N ARG A 410 -11.28 39.94 -9.07
CA ARG A 410 -11.38 41.03 -10.04
C ARG A 410 -11.96 42.28 -9.34
N VAL A 411 -11.26 43.39 -9.41
CA VAL A 411 -11.66 44.69 -8.83
C VAL A 411 -11.91 45.63 -9.99
N GLY A 412 -13.18 45.88 -10.32
CA GLY A 412 -13.58 46.72 -11.46
C GLY A 412 -13.44 48.20 -11.20
N ASP A 413 -13.27 48.64 -9.95
CA ASP A 413 -13.13 50.01 -9.53
C ASP A 413 -11.69 50.31 -9.04
N LEU A 414 -11.04 51.27 -9.67
CA LEU A 414 -9.67 51.65 -9.36
C LEU A 414 -9.54 52.25 -7.95
N SER A 415 -10.54 53.03 -7.52
CA SER A 415 -10.54 53.63 -6.17
C SER A 415 -10.65 52.56 -5.09
N LEU A 416 -11.47 51.55 -5.33
CA LEU A 416 -11.59 50.39 -4.46
C LEU A 416 -10.29 49.57 -4.41
N LYS A 417 -9.62 49.39 -5.54
CA LYS A 417 -8.33 48.73 -5.59
C LYS A 417 -7.27 49.46 -4.77
N VAL A 418 -7.12 50.74 -4.95
CA VAL A 418 -6.18 51.58 -4.19
C VAL A 418 -6.48 51.50 -2.69
N MET A 419 -7.75 51.52 -2.30
CA MET A 419 -8.16 51.36 -0.91
C MET A 419 -7.74 50.02 -0.32
N LEU A 420 -7.91 48.92 -1.07
CA LEU A 420 -7.50 47.58 -0.66
C LEU A 420 -5.98 47.47 -0.57
N GLU A 421 -5.26 47.99 -1.56
CA GLU A 421 -3.79 48.00 -1.55
C GLU A 421 -3.23 48.82 -0.38
N LYS A 422 -3.83 49.97 -0.08
CA LYS A 422 -3.42 50.83 1.06
C LYS A 422 -3.65 50.12 2.41
N LYS A 423 -4.68 49.30 2.51
CA LYS A 423 -5.06 48.67 3.78
C LYS A 423 -4.43 47.30 4.00
N PHE A 424 -4.21 46.55 2.93
CA PHE A 424 -3.75 45.17 2.97
C PHE A 424 -2.49 44.92 2.12
N GLY A 425 -1.82 45.98 1.69
CA GLY A 425 -0.65 45.90 0.79
C GLY A 425 0.66 45.52 1.47
N GLU A 426 0.63 45.04 2.72
CA GLU A 426 1.82 44.51 3.37
C GLU A 426 2.31 43.23 2.65
N PRO A 427 3.64 42.97 2.63
CA PRO A 427 4.19 41.81 1.98
C PRO A 427 3.53 40.51 2.45
N GLY A 428 2.94 39.74 1.53
CA GLY A 428 2.27 38.48 1.79
C GLY A 428 0.77 38.54 2.09
N GLN A 429 0.19 39.76 2.21
CA GLN A 429 -1.26 39.89 2.44
C GLN A 429 -2.04 40.09 1.14
N LEU A 430 -1.75 41.09 0.35
CA LEU A 430 -2.44 41.34 -0.93
C LEU A 430 -1.41 41.69 -2.00
N VAL A 431 -1.50 41.01 -3.13
CA VAL A 431 -0.62 41.19 -4.29
C VAL A 431 -1.45 41.70 -5.47
N SER A 432 -1.05 42.84 -6.00
CA SER A 432 -1.64 43.39 -7.24
C SER A 432 -1.02 42.64 -8.44
N LEU A 433 -1.82 41.93 -9.19
CA LEU A 433 -1.38 41.16 -10.36
C LEU A 433 -1.51 41.94 -11.67
N SER A 434 -2.53 42.78 -11.77
CA SER A 434 -2.77 43.62 -12.95
C SER A 434 -3.65 44.81 -12.57
N ARG A 435 -4.02 45.66 -13.54
CA ARG A 435 -4.92 46.80 -13.31
C ARG A 435 -6.24 46.41 -12.64
N GLU A 436 -6.77 45.21 -12.95
CA GLU A 436 -8.09 44.77 -12.47
C GLU A 436 -8.02 43.58 -11.51
N PHE A 437 -6.88 42.93 -11.32
CA PHE A 437 -6.79 41.72 -10.53
C PHE A 437 -5.85 41.90 -9.32
N VAL A 438 -6.34 41.32 -8.21
CA VAL A 438 -5.55 41.19 -6.97
C VAL A 438 -5.62 39.75 -6.47
N ALA A 439 -4.56 39.29 -5.85
CA ALA A 439 -4.50 37.97 -5.18
C ALA A 439 -4.24 38.17 -3.68
N PHE A 440 -4.88 37.36 -2.85
CA PHE A 440 -4.73 37.39 -1.40
C PHE A 440 -5.01 36.02 -0.76
N PRO A 441 -4.43 35.74 0.41
CA PRO A 441 -4.69 34.51 1.14
C PRO A 441 -6.17 34.34 1.49
N ARG A 442 -6.69 33.10 1.40
CA ARG A 442 -8.10 32.80 1.72
C ARG A 442 -8.49 33.27 3.14
N GLY A 443 -7.56 33.19 4.10
CA GLY A 443 -7.77 33.66 5.47
C GLY A 443 -8.10 35.16 5.58
N LEU A 444 -7.66 35.98 4.61
CA LEU A 444 -7.90 37.41 4.60
C LEU A 444 -9.29 37.80 4.06
N LEU A 445 -10.03 36.85 3.46
CA LEU A 445 -11.34 37.11 2.86
C LEU A 445 -12.36 37.70 3.85
N PRO A 446 -12.49 37.24 5.11
CA PRO A 446 -13.43 37.85 6.07
C PRO A 446 -13.15 39.33 6.33
N GLU A 447 -11.87 39.72 6.47
CA GLU A 447 -11.47 41.08 6.72
C GLU A 447 -11.71 42.00 5.49
N ILE A 448 -11.40 41.48 4.31
CA ILE A 448 -11.70 42.17 3.03
C ILE A 448 -13.21 42.36 2.90
N LYS A 449 -14.03 41.34 3.11
CA LYS A 449 -15.48 41.43 3.11
C LYS A 449 -16.00 42.46 4.12
N GLY A 450 -15.43 42.49 5.32
CA GLY A 450 -15.74 43.50 6.35
C GLY A 450 -15.43 44.91 5.89
N CYS A 451 -14.29 45.11 5.22
CA CYS A 451 -13.88 46.39 4.67
C CYS A 451 -14.81 46.85 3.55
N LEU A 452 -15.13 45.96 2.60
CA LEU A 452 -16.01 46.21 1.47
C LEU A 452 -17.44 46.59 1.91
N LYS A 453 -17.97 45.87 2.93
CA LYS A 453 -19.27 46.19 3.52
C LYS A 453 -19.34 47.58 4.11
N LYS A 454 -18.26 48.05 4.76
CA LYS A 454 -18.19 49.42 5.32
C LYS A 454 -18.12 50.50 4.25
N SER A 455 -17.59 50.18 3.08
CA SER A 455 -17.52 51.09 1.92
C SER A 455 -18.71 50.95 0.94
N GLY A 456 -19.74 50.18 1.30
CA GLY A 456 -20.96 50.01 0.50
C GLY A 456 -20.79 49.06 -0.71
N HIS A 457 -19.72 48.32 -0.79
CA HIS A 457 -19.49 47.38 -1.88
C HIS A 457 -19.96 45.95 -1.52
N VAL A 458 -20.48 45.24 -2.53
CA VAL A 458 -20.95 43.85 -2.41
C VAL A 458 -20.02 42.93 -3.18
N VAL A 459 -19.61 41.82 -2.53
CA VAL A 459 -18.77 40.79 -3.18
C VAL A 459 -19.64 39.78 -3.92
N LYS A 460 -19.42 39.60 -5.22
CA LYS A 460 -19.97 38.49 -6.00
C LYS A 460 -18.94 37.36 -5.98
N SER A 461 -19.32 36.20 -5.42
CA SER A 461 -18.47 34.99 -5.47
C SER A 461 -18.85 34.17 -6.68
N ILE A 462 -17.89 33.79 -7.51
CA ILE A 462 -18.06 32.87 -8.64
C ILE A 462 -17.32 31.57 -8.25
N ASN A 463 -18.06 30.49 -8.11
CA ASN A 463 -17.44 29.17 -7.92
C ASN A 463 -17.10 28.62 -9.32
N SER A 464 -15.84 28.25 -9.53
CA SER A 464 -15.31 27.75 -10.81
C SER A 464 -15.90 26.40 -11.30
N GLY A 465 -16.96 25.90 -10.67
CA GLY A 465 -17.70 24.70 -11.07
C GLY A 465 -19.06 24.96 -11.74
N GLU A 466 -19.56 26.19 -11.70
CA GLU A 466 -20.78 26.56 -12.44
C GLU A 466 -20.40 27.42 -13.63
N ALA A 467 -20.69 26.94 -14.86
CA ALA A 467 -20.66 27.78 -16.04
C ALA A 467 -21.56 29.00 -15.80
N PRO A 468 -21.17 30.21 -16.22
CA PRO A 468 -22.04 31.37 -16.09
C PRO A 468 -23.36 31.05 -16.80
N ALA A 469 -24.48 31.05 -16.05
CA ALA A 469 -25.79 31.07 -16.66
C ALA A 469 -25.82 32.30 -17.57
N GLU A 470 -26.04 32.08 -18.84
CA GLU A 470 -26.28 33.15 -19.79
C GLU A 470 -27.44 33.99 -19.23
N ASP A 471 -27.13 35.27 -18.93
CA ASP A 471 -28.14 36.26 -18.60
C ASP A 471 -29.10 36.33 -19.77
N SER A 472 -30.23 35.64 -19.67
CA SER A 472 -31.36 35.87 -20.54
C SER A 472 -31.88 37.27 -20.22
N GLU A 473 -31.58 38.21 -21.12
CA GLU A 473 -32.21 39.51 -21.18
C GLU A 473 -33.75 39.35 -21.26
N ILE A 474 -34.43 39.98 -20.34
CA ILE A 474 -35.76 40.55 -20.53
C ILE A 474 -35.68 42.02 -20.19
#